data_8b497937844960bc0d378000d0d13123
#
_entry.id   8b497937844960bc0d378000d0d13123
#
_cell.length_a   1.000
_cell.length_b   1.000
_cell.length_c   1.000
_cell.angle_alpha   90.00
_cell.angle_beta   90.00
_cell.angle_gamma   90.00
#
_symmetry.space_group_name_H-M   'P 1'
#
loop_
_entity.id
_entity.type
_entity.pdbx_description
1 polymer ?
#
loop_
_entity_poly.entity_id
_entity_poly.type
_entity_poly.pdbx_seq_one_letter_code
_entity_poly.pdbx_strand_id
1 'polypeptide(L)'
;MARVRTPPSMDELFSVYSPEDVFKVMKTYSITNSKGEYLPWDKFKWRVNKGDNPELAWLATKLARTNVSRNLPELCGVNESSCFKLCIPDSLQAKLHYIDKLTGGSQSVSDHPFFGKQEKNAYLVQSLLMEEAITSSQLEGASTTRKVAKEMLES
;
A
#
# COMPACT_ATOMS: atom_id res chain seq x y z
N MET A 1 24.31 4.98 2.85
CA MET A 1 22.97 4.36 2.67
C MET A 1 23.04 2.92 3.14
N ALA A 2 22.15 2.49 4.04
CA ALA A 2 22.07 1.09 4.45
C ALA A 2 21.59 0.25 3.27
N ARG A 3 22.37 -0.76 2.88
CA ARG A 3 22.02 -1.67 1.78
C ARG A 3 20.82 -2.52 2.20
N VAL A 4 19.71 -2.41 1.50
CA VAL A 4 18.54 -3.28 1.71
C VAL A 4 18.97 -4.73 1.44
N ARG A 5 18.83 -5.61 2.42
CA ARG A 5 19.17 -7.03 2.25
C ARG A 5 18.08 -7.73 1.46
N THR A 6 18.46 -8.39 0.39
CA THR A 6 17.57 -9.23 -0.40
C THR A 6 17.00 -10.36 0.48
N PRO A 7 15.68 -10.61 0.43
CA PRO A 7 15.10 -11.76 1.12
C PRO A 7 15.61 -13.07 0.51
N PRO A 8 15.70 -14.17 1.30
CA PRO A 8 15.99 -15.49 0.75
C PRO A 8 14.91 -15.88 -0.27
N SER A 9 15.32 -16.57 -1.33
CA SER A 9 14.40 -17.05 -2.36
C SER A 9 13.53 -18.19 -1.83
N MET A 10 12.35 -18.38 -2.43
CA MET A 10 11.49 -19.51 -2.03
C MET A 10 12.14 -20.85 -2.34
N ASP A 11 12.83 -20.96 -3.47
CA ASP A 11 13.48 -22.20 -3.88
C ASP A 11 14.61 -22.62 -2.91
N GLU A 12 15.42 -21.65 -2.48
CA GLU A 12 16.43 -21.88 -1.44
C GLU A 12 15.78 -22.36 -0.14
N LEU A 13 14.70 -21.72 0.30
CA LEU A 13 14.02 -22.10 1.54
C LEU A 13 13.35 -23.47 1.45
N PHE A 14 12.77 -23.83 0.32
CA PHE A 14 12.19 -25.15 0.10
C PHE A 14 13.24 -26.27 0.06
N SER A 15 14.47 -25.97 -0.30
CA SER A 15 15.56 -26.96 -0.23
C SER A 15 16.03 -27.26 1.21
N VAL A 16 15.77 -26.33 2.14
CA VAL A 16 16.23 -26.40 3.54
C VAL A 16 15.14 -26.93 4.47
N TYR A 17 13.88 -26.52 4.27
CA TYR A 17 12.78 -26.79 5.19
C TYR A 17 11.80 -27.81 4.63
N SER A 18 11.36 -28.75 5.48
CA SER A 18 10.36 -29.75 5.10
C SER A 18 8.96 -29.14 4.98
N PRO A 19 8.08 -29.67 4.12
CA PRO A 19 6.68 -29.24 4.03
C PRO A 19 5.96 -29.29 5.39
N GLU A 20 6.26 -30.28 6.21
CA GLU A 20 5.64 -30.44 7.53
C GLU A 20 5.98 -29.30 8.48
N ASP A 21 7.22 -28.82 8.47
CA ASP A 21 7.66 -27.70 9.30
C ASP A 21 6.99 -26.39 8.82
N VAL A 22 6.89 -26.23 7.52
CA VAL A 22 6.18 -25.08 6.92
C VAL A 22 4.70 -25.07 7.34
N PHE A 23 4.01 -26.20 7.28
CA PHE A 23 2.61 -26.32 7.69
C PHE A 23 2.37 -25.98 9.17
N LYS A 24 3.29 -26.39 10.05
CA LYS A 24 3.22 -26.05 11.48
C LYS A 24 3.23 -24.55 11.70
N VAL A 25 4.09 -23.85 10.97
CA VAL A 25 4.34 -22.42 11.12
C VAL A 25 3.29 -21.58 10.38
N MET A 26 2.67 -22.09 9.31
CA MET A 26 1.60 -21.39 8.56
C MET A 26 0.37 -21.06 9.41
N LYS A 27 0.14 -21.77 10.51
CA LYS A 27 -0.94 -21.44 11.47
C LYS A 27 -0.67 -20.14 12.21
N THR A 28 0.60 -19.78 12.38
CA THR A 28 1.03 -18.60 13.14
C THR A 28 1.37 -17.42 12.24
N TYR A 29 1.97 -17.69 11.07
CA TYR A 29 2.44 -16.67 10.15
C TYR A 29 1.59 -16.62 8.88
N SER A 30 0.98 -15.47 8.65
CA SER A 30 0.03 -15.19 7.58
C SER A 30 0.56 -14.06 6.66
N ILE A 31 -0.31 -13.50 5.84
CA ILE A 31 -0.04 -12.39 4.92
C ILE A 31 0.51 -11.17 5.66
N THR A 32 -0.06 -10.88 6.83
CA THR A 32 0.30 -9.78 7.73
C THR A 32 0.67 -10.31 9.11
N ASN A 33 1.30 -9.48 9.92
CA ASN A 33 1.49 -9.79 11.33
C ASN A 33 0.17 -9.64 12.13
N SER A 34 0.19 -9.94 13.42
CA SER A 34 -0.96 -9.82 14.33
C SER A 34 -1.54 -8.39 14.42
N LYS A 35 -0.79 -7.38 14.01
CA LYS A 35 -1.22 -5.98 13.95
C LYS A 35 -1.78 -5.58 12.57
N GLY A 36 -1.90 -6.51 11.62
CA GLY A 36 -2.34 -6.22 10.26
C GLY A 36 -1.29 -5.53 9.39
N GLU A 37 0.00 -5.50 9.80
CA GLU A 37 1.06 -4.87 9.03
C GLU A 37 1.65 -5.82 7.99
N TYR A 38 1.78 -5.34 6.75
CA TYR A 38 2.49 -6.02 5.68
C TYR A 38 3.98 -5.67 5.75
N LEU A 39 4.78 -6.55 6.34
CA LEU A 39 6.20 -6.29 6.58
C LEU A 39 7.09 -6.82 5.45
N PRO A 40 8.04 -6.02 4.95
CA PRO A 40 9.14 -6.50 4.13
C PRO A 40 10.15 -7.29 4.97
N TRP A 41 10.99 -8.10 4.30
CA TRP A 41 11.92 -9.03 4.96
C TRP A 41 12.82 -8.39 6.02
N ASP A 42 13.39 -7.23 5.71
CA ASP A 42 14.31 -6.50 6.59
C ASP A 42 13.69 -6.15 7.94
N LYS A 43 12.37 -5.87 7.97
CA LYS A 43 11.60 -5.62 9.19
C LYS A 43 10.99 -6.88 9.78
N PHE A 44 10.52 -7.80 8.93
CA PHE A 44 9.86 -9.04 9.33
C PHE A 44 10.73 -9.91 10.22
N LYS A 45 11.99 -10.17 9.83
CA LYS A 45 12.92 -11.04 10.55
C LYS A 45 13.17 -10.66 12.01
N TRP A 46 12.95 -9.39 12.36
CA TRP A 46 13.09 -8.88 13.73
C TRP A 46 11.80 -8.89 14.55
N ARG A 47 10.69 -9.26 13.91
CA ARG A 47 9.35 -9.29 14.53
C ARG A 47 8.73 -10.68 14.56
N VAL A 48 9.53 -11.68 14.31
CA VAL A 48 9.18 -13.10 14.50
C VAL A 48 9.10 -13.38 15.99
N ASN A 49 8.22 -14.31 16.40
CA ASN A 49 8.08 -14.68 17.80
C ASN A 49 9.42 -15.23 18.34
N LYS A 50 9.64 -15.02 19.63
CA LYS A 50 10.86 -15.46 20.29
C LYS A 50 10.94 -16.99 20.25
N GLY A 51 11.99 -17.51 19.65
CA GLY A 51 12.21 -18.95 19.49
C GLY A 51 11.84 -19.52 18.11
N ASP A 52 11.08 -18.78 17.28
CA ASP A 52 10.79 -19.22 15.92
C ASP A 52 11.93 -18.87 14.96
N ASN A 53 12.09 -19.70 13.94
CA ASN A 53 13.08 -19.44 12.89
C ASN A 53 12.54 -18.39 11.90
N PRO A 54 13.24 -17.25 11.70
CA PRO A 54 12.78 -16.19 10.83
C PRO A 54 12.63 -16.58 9.35
N GLU A 55 13.48 -17.46 8.85
CA GLU A 55 13.45 -17.90 7.46
C GLU A 55 12.26 -18.82 7.20
N LEU A 56 12.00 -19.76 8.11
CA LEU A 56 10.84 -20.63 8.05
C LEU A 56 9.52 -19.85 8.17
N ALA A 57 9.46 -18.88 9.10
CA ALA A 57 8.34 -17.97 9.25
C ALA A 57 8.13 -17.13 7.99
N TRP A 58 9.21 -16.69 7.35
CA TRP A 58 9.17 -15.96 6.09
C TRP A 58 8.63 -16.81 4.95
N LEU A 59 9.08 -18.07 4.83
CA LEU A 59 8.58 -19.00 3.82
C LEU A 59 7.06 -19.17 3.94
N ALA A 60 6.56 -19.42 5.16
CA ALA A 60 5.12 -19.51 5.42
C ALA A 60 4.37 -18.23 5.01
N THR A 61 4.89 -17.07 5.38
CA THR A 61 4.32 -15.76 5.00
C THR A 61 4.33 -15.56 3.48
N LYS A 62 5.41 -15.93 2.79
CA LYS A 62 5.51 -15.81 1.32
C LYS A 62 4.51 -16.72 0.63
N LEU A 63 4.32 -17.94 1.10
CA LEU A 63 3.31 -18.86 0.58
C LEU A 63 1.90 -18.29 0.76
N ALA A 64 1.57 -17.79 1.95
CA ALA A 64 0.28 -17.17 2.21
C ALA A 64 0.04 -15.96 1.28
N ARG A 65 1.05 -15.12 1.05
CA ARG A 65 0.97 -13.98 0.13
C ARG A 65 0.83 -14.41 -1.32
N THR A 66 1.55 -15.45 -1.76
CA THR A 66 1.48 -15.95 -3.14
C THR A 66 0.09 -16.48 -3.47
N ASN A 67 -0.56 -17.17 -2.53
CA ASN A 67 -1.91 -17.72 -2.73
C ASN A 67 -2.99 -16.66 -2.99
N VAL A 68 -2.82 -15.45 -2.47
CA VAL A 68 -3.77 -14.33 -2.64
C VAL A 68 -3.26 -13.27 -3.62
N SER A 69 -2.06 -13.45 -4.14
CA SER A 69 -1.47 -12.52 -5.12
C SER A 69 -2.06 -12.75 -6.50
N ARG A 70 -2.28 -11.64 -7.21
CA ARG A 70 -2.63 -11.64 -8.64
C ARG A 70 -1.51 -11.01 -9.46
N ASN A 71 -1.32 -11.50 -10.67
CA ASN A 71 -0.41 -10.88 -11.61
C ASN A 71 -0.97 -9.54 -12.10
N LEU A 72 -0.09 -8.60 -12.39
CA LEU A 72 -0.41 -7.34 -13.04
C LEU A 72 0.03 -7.46 -14.51
N PRO A 73 -0.90 -7.78 -15.46
CA PRO A 73 -0.54 -8.03 -16.86
C PRO A 73 0.13 -6.83 -17.52
N GLU A 74 -0.26 -5.61 -17.12
CA GLU A 74 0.27 -4.36 -17.65
C GLU A 74 1.74 -4.12 -17.27
N LEU A 75 2.23 -4.83 -16.26
CA LEU A 75 3.60 -4.73 -15.74
C LEU A 75 4.38 -6.04 -15.91
N CYS A 76 3.98 -6.87 -16.86
CA CYS A 76 4.74 -8.05 -17.23
C CYS A 76 5.90 -7.67 -18.16
N GLY A 77 7.08 -8.25 -17.92
CA GLY A 77 8.20 -8.16 -18.86
C GLY A 77 7.94 -9.00 -20.13
N VAL A 78 8.87 -8.94 -21.05
CA VAL A 78 8.82 -9.71 -22.32
C VAL A 78 8.65 -11.22 -22.08
N ASN A 79 9.10 -11.70 -20.93
CA ASN A 79 8.88 -13.08 -20.48
C ASN A 79 7.80 -13.12 -19.41
N GLU A 80 6.74 -13.89 -19.58
CA GLU A 80 5.62 -14.05 -18.63
C GLU A 80 6.06 -14.46 -17.20
N SER A 81 7.26 -15.03 -17.05
CA SER A 81 7.85 -15.38 -15.76
C SER A 81 8.23 -14.17 -14.88
N SER A 82 8.27 -12.97 -15.43
CA SER A 82 8.69 -11.74 -14.74
C SER A 82 7.55 -10.75 -14.47
N CYS A 83 6.31 -11.21 -14.35
CA CYS A 83 5.18 -10.36 -13.99
C CYS A 83 5.24 -9.89 -12.55
N PHE A 84 4.95 -8.60 -12.34
CA PHE A 84 4.72 -8.08 -11.00
C PHE A 84 3.46 -8.70 -10.39
N LYS A 85 3.53 -8.99 -9.10
CA LYS A 85 2.41 -9.56 -8.34
C LYS A 85 1.92 -8.56 -7.31
N LEU A 86 0.61 -8.38 -7.24
CA LEU A 86 -0.07 -7.54 -6.26
C LEU A 86 -0.74 -8.43 -5.22
N CYS A 87 -0.39 -8.20 -3.95
CA CYS A 87 -1.06 -8.78 -2.80
C CYS A 87 -1.75 -7.66 -2.01
N ILE A 88 -3.07 -7.74 -1.87
CA ILE A 88 -3.87 -6.78 -1.09
C ILE A 88 -4.36 -7.51 0.17
N PRO A 89 -3.72 -7.29 1.34
CA PRO A 89 -4.22 -7.85 2.59
C PRO A 89 -5.50 -7.14 3.05
N ASP A 90 -6.31 -7.81 3.87
CA ASP A 90 -7.59 -7.30 4.37
C ASP A 90 -7.45 -5.94 5.06
N SER A 91 -6.35 -5.73 5.79
CA SER A 91 -6.06 -4.44 6.44
C SER A 91 -5.87 -3.29 5.46
N LEU A 92 -5.32 -3.56 4.25
CA LEU A 92 -5.19 -2.57 3.18
C LEU A 92 -6.53 -2.38 2.47
N GLN A 93 -7.27 -3.46 2.23
CA GLN A 93 -8.58 -3.40 1.60
C GLN A 93 -9.57 -2.54 2.42
N ALA A 94 -9.56 -2.68 3.74
CA ALA A 94 -10.36 -1.83 4.63
C ALA A 94 -10.00 -0.34 4.49
N LYS A 95 -8.70 -0.02 4.38
CA LYS A 95 -8.25 1.36 4.15
C LYS A 95 -8.64 1.90 2.77
N LEU A 96 -8.52 1.09 1.73
CA LEU A 96 -8.97 1.46 0.38
C LEU A 96 -10.47 1.76 0.38
N HIS A 97 -11.28 0.88 0.99
CA HIS A 97 -12.72 1.11 1.10
C HIS A 97 -13.04 2.40 1.89
N TYR A 98 -12.30 2.69 2.94
CA TYR A 98 -12.44 3.94 3.69
C TYR A 98 -12.13 5.17 2.81
N ILE A 99 -11.05 5.11 2.02
CA ILE A 99 -10.69 6.17 1.08
C ILE A 99 -11.79 6.33 0.02
N ASP A 100 -12.23 5.23 -0.59
CA ASP A 100 -13.30 5.26 -1.60
C ASP A 100 -14.59 5.88 -1.05
N LYS A 101 -14.94 5.56 0.20
CA LYS A 101 -16.09 6.17 0.88
C LYS A 101 -15.92 7.69 1.07
N LEU A 102 -14.72 8.13 1.39
CA LEU A 102 -14.45 9.57 1.57
C LEU A 102 -14.36 10.33 0.25
N THR A 103 -13.83 9.69 -0.79
CA THR A 103 -13.61 10.33 -2.11
C THR A 103 -14.75 10.08 -3.09
N GLY A 104 -15.63 9.13 -2.81
CA GLY A 104 -16.73 8.69 -3.68
C GLY A 104 -17.90 9.67 -3.84
N GLY A 105 -17.69 10.97 -3.61
CA GLY A 105 -18.65 12.02 -3.94
C GLY A 105 -19.87 12.13 -3.04
N SER A 106 -19.99 11.33 -2.00
CA SER A 106 -21.03 11.46 -0.98
C SER A 106 -20.66 12.41 0.17
N GLN A 107 -19.54 13.13 0.07
CA GLN A 107 -19.41 14.29 0.89
C GLN A 107 -20.46 15.29 0.44
N SER A 108 -21.51 15.39 1.24
CA SER A 108 -22.38 16.55 1.22
C SER A 108 -21.47 17.78 1.46
N VAL A 109 -20.92 18.34 0.39
CA VAL A 109 -20.67 19.76 0.41
C VAL A 109 -22.01 20.31 0.85
N SER A 110 -22.05 20.74 2.11
CA SER A 110 -23.24 21.15 2.85
C SER A 110 -24.28 21.69 1.90
N ASP A 111 -25.51 21.24 2.04
CA ASP A 111 -26.66 21.73 1.28
C ASP A 111 -26.73 23.27 1.32
N HIS A 112 -25.77 23.91 0.66
CA HIS A 112 -25.83 25.33 0.41
C HIS A 112 -26.85 25.51 -0.71
N PRO A 113 -27.99 26.10 -0.41
CA PRO A 113 -29.13 26.18 -1.33
C PRO A 113 -28.83 27.02 -2.61
N PHE A 114 -27.64 27.65 -2.69
CA PHE A 114 -27.27 28.54 -3.76
C PHE A 114 -26.46 27.89 -4.90
N PHE A 115 -25.99 26.60 -4.75
CA PHE A 115 -25.18 25.98 -5.80
C PHE A 115 -25.89 24.78 -6.43
N GLY A 116 -26.07 24.83 -7.74
CA GLY A 116 -26.48 23.67 -8.54
C GLY A 116 -25.48 22.51 -8.46
N LYS A 117 -25.90 21.29 -8.78
CA LYS A 117 -25.05 20.09 -8.75
C LYS A 117 -23.79 20.24 -9.60
N GLN A 118 -23.89 20.92 -10.73
CA GLN A 118 -22.81 21.13 -11.70
C GLN A 118 -21.77 22.15 -11.20
N GLU A 119 -22.23 23.21 -10.54
CA GLU A 119 -21.39 24.26 -9.95
C GLU A 119 -20.64 23.73 -8.71
N LYS A 120 -21.29 22.88 -7.90
CA LYS A 120 -20.65 22.20 -6.76
C LYS A 120 -19.50 21.29 -7.20
N ASN A 121 -19.69 20.54 -8.27
CA ASN A 121 -18.65 19.67 -8.81
C ASN A 121 -17.49 20.50 -9.39
N ALA A 122 -17.76 21.55 -10.11
CA ALA A 122 -16.72 22.45 -10.65
C ALA A 122 -15.90 23.10 -9.52
N TYR A 123 -16.55 23.60 -8.48
CA TYR A 123 -15.88 24.17 -7.31
C TYR A 123 -15.01 23.12 -6.58
N LEU A 124 -15.52 21.90 -6.38
CA LEU A 124 -14.76 20.83 -5.74
C LEU A 124 -13.52 20.44 -6.56
N VAL A 125 -13.68 20.28 -7.87
CA VAL A 125 -12.56 19.96 -8.77
C VAL A 125 -11.52 21.06 -8.75
N GLN A 126 -11.92 22.32 -8.84
CA GLN A 126 -11.02 23.46 -8.79
C GLN A 126 -10.29 23.55 -7.44
N SER A 127 -11.00 23.36 -6.33
CA SER A 127 -10.41 23.36 -4.99
C SER A 127 -9.40 22.22 -4.81
N LEU A 128 -9.70 21.01 -5.31
CA LEU A 128 -8.78 19.87 -5.26
C LEU A 128 -7.52 20.09 -6.10
N LEU A 129 -7.67 20.61 -7.32
CA LEU A 129 -6.54 20.95 -8.20
C LEU A 129 -5.62 22.00 -7.57
N MET A 130 -6.21 23.02 -6.93
CA MET A 130 -5.45 24.02 -6.18
C MET A 130 -4.66 23.43 -5.02
N GLU A 131 -5.31 22.57 -4.22
CA GLU A 131 -4.66 21.91 -3.10
C GLU A 131 -3.53 20.96 -3.57
N GLU A 132 -3.73 20.24 -4.65
CA GLU A 132 -2.73 19.39 -5.27
C GLU A 132 -1.53 20.20 -5.76
N ALA A 133 -1.75 21.29 -6.47
CA ALA A 133 -0.70 22.17 -6.96
C ALA A 133 0.13 22.76 -5.82
N ILE A 134 -0.51 23.24 -4.75
CA ILE A 134 0.16 23.78 -3.57
C ILE A 134 0.99 22.69 -2.87
N THR A 135 0.40 21.52 -2.66
CA THR A 135 1.05 20.43 -1.96
C THR A 135 2.24 19.86 -2.74
N SER A 136 2.09 19.71 -4.05
CA SER A 136 3.18 19.26 -4.94
C SER A 136 4.35 20.27 -4.94
N SER A 137 4.05 21.56 -5.03
CA SER A 137 5.08 22.61 -4.96
C SER A 137 5.82 22.60 -3.62
N GLN A 138 5.13 22.37 -2.52
CA GLN A 138 5.74 22.26 -1.19
C GLN A 138 6.62 21.01 -1.06
N LEU A 139 6.23 19.90 -1.63
CA LEU A 139 7.04 18.67 -1.68
C LEU A 139 8.32 18.86 -2.51
N GLU A 140 8.25 19.69 -3.56
CA GLU A 140 9.41 20.05 -4.39
C GLU A 140 10.30 21.13 -3.74
N GLY A 141 9.97 21.58 -2.53
CA GLY A 141 10.79 22.50 -1.74
C GLY A 141 10.39 23.96 -1.84
N ALA A 142 9.24 24.30 -2.40
CA ALA A 142 8.72 25.66 -2.38
C ALA A 142 8.42 26.11 -0.94
N SER A 143 9.05 27.18 -0.49
CA SER A 143 8.89 27.73 0.87
C SER A 143 7.68 28.66 1.02
N THR A 144 6.81 28.72 0.02
CA THR A 144 5.63 29.60 0.00
C THR A 144 4.59 29.13 1.01
N THR A 145 4.03 30.06 1.77
CA THR A 145 2.92 29.71 2.66
C THR A 145 1.67 29.39 1.83
N ARG A 146 0.82 28.47 2.35
CA ARG A 146 -0.42 28.05 1.68
C ARG A 146 -1.32 29.22 1.31
N LYS A 147 -1.37 30.26 2.16
CA LYS A 147 -2.15 31.47 1.91
C LYS A 147 -1.66 32.24 0.68
N VAL A 148 -0.35 32.49 0.61
CA VAL A 148 0.27 33.20 -0.53
C VAL A 148 0.15 32.43 -1.82
N ALA A 149 0.37 31.10 -1.77
CA ALA A 149 0.20 30.24 -2.93
C ALA A 149 -1.24 30.26 -3.47
N LYS A 150 -2.24 30.27 -2.59
CA LYS A 150 -3.64 30.36 -2.96
C LYS A 150 -3.98 31.72 -3.62
N GLU A 151 -3.51 32.82 -3.06
CA GLU A 151 -3.70 34.18 -3.63
C GLU A 151 -3.06 34.30 -5.02
N MET A 152 -1.90 33.63 -5.27
CA MET A 152 -1.25 33.62 -6.58
C MET A 152 -2.00 32.80 -7.63
N LEU A 153 -2.72 31.77 -7.24
CA LEU A 153 -3.49 30.93 -8.16
C LEU A 153 -4.88 31.50 -8.48
N GLU A 154 -5.38 32.39 -7.64
CA GLU A 154 -6.68 33.08 -7.82
C GLU A 154 -6.56 34.41 -8.59
N SER A 155 -5.33 34.91 -8.80
CA SER A 155 -5.05 36.16 -9.56
C SER A 155 -4.93 35.90 -11.07
#